data_a0b8dde10712b1f3743209847bdb8dc5
#
_entry.id   a0b8dde10712b1f3743209847bdb8dc5
#
_cell.length_a   1.000
_cell.length_b   1.000
_cell.length_c   1.000
_cell.angle_alpha   90.00
_cell.angle_beta   90.00
_cell.angle_gamma   90.00
#
_symmetry.space_group_name_H-M   'P 1'
#
loop_
_entity.id
_entity.type
_entity.pdbx_description
1 polymer ?
#
loop_
_entity_poly.entity_id
_entity_poly.type
_entity_poly.pdbx_seq_one_letter_code
_entity_poly.pdbx_strand_id
1 'polypeptide(L)'
;MKKIILDCDPGHDDAIALLLAWGNPQIDLLAVTTVVGNQTLDKVTRNALAVARIANITGVPFAAGCPRPLVRNIEVAPDIHGDSGLDGPVLPEPHLQLDSRHAVDLIIDTVMAHPPGSVTLVPTGGLTNIAMAVRKEPRIAERVKEVVLMGGGYHVGNWSAVAEFNIKIDPEAAHIVFNEKWPLTMVGLDLTHQALATPAVCARIAALSTRPAAFVGELLAFFGRMYQQAQGFSAPPVHDPCAVAYVIDPSVMTVRKAPVDIELTGTLTLGMTVADFRAPPPDCHTQVAVKLDQDKFWDLVVDALERIGEVE
;
A
#
# COMPACT_ATOMS: atom_id res chain seq x y z
N MET A 1 -5.79 -13.97 -14.22
CA MET A 1 -5.55 -13.30 -12.93
C MET A 1 -4.38 -12.33 -13.09
N LYS A 2 -4.42 -11.22 -12.40
CA LYS A 2 -3.36 -10.19 -12.38
C LYS A 2 -2.35 -10.55 -11.29
N LYS A 3 -1.11 -10.77 -11.70
CA LYS A 3 -0.03 -11.19 -10.80
C LYS A 3 0.52 -9.99 -10.07
N ILE A 4 0.52 -10.00 -8.73
CA ILE A 4 1.02 -8.90 -7.93
C ILE A 4 2.03 -9.37 -6.86
N ILE A 5 2.94 -8.49 -6.52
CA ILE A 5 3.69 -8.51 -5.27
C ILE A 5 3.21 -7.32 -4.45
N LEU A 6 2.71 -7.55 -3.24
CA LEU A 6 2.33 -6.50 -2.30
C LEU A 6 3.51 -6.23 -1.37
N ASP A 7 4.06 -5.00 -1.41
CA ASP A 7 5.14 -4.54 -0.53
C ASP A 7 4.57 -3.52 0.44
N CYS A 8 4.46 -3.87 1.72
CA CYS A 8 3.62 -3.17 2.69
C CYS A 8 4.31 -2.98 4.04
N ASP A 9 3.77 -2.09 4.88
CA ASP A 9 4.21 -1.88 6.26
C ASP A 9 3.02 -1.98 7.24
N PRO A 10 2.38 -3.17 7.37
CA PRO A 10 1.03 -3.33 7.86
C PRO A 10 0.66 -2.51 9.07
N GLY A 11 -0.01 -1.39 8.74
CA GLY A 11 -0.95 -0.64 9.52
C GLY A 11 -2.38 -1.06 9.20
N HIS A 12 -3.35 -0.23 9.60
CA HIS A 12 -4.79 -0.55 9.52
C HIS A 12 -5.28 -0.72 8.09
N ASP A 13 -4.86 0.12 7.19
CA ASP A 13 -5.26 0.12 5.79
C ASP A 13 -4.45 -0.86 4.92
N ASP A 14 -3.15 -1.07 5.20
CA ASP A 14 -2.39 -2.20 4.60
C ASP A 14 -3.05 -3.54 4.90
N ALA A 15 -3.56 -3.73 6.14
CA ALA A 15 -4.29 -4.94 6.49
C ALA A 15 -5.51 -5.14 5.58
N ILE A 16 -6.27 -4.08 5.29
CA ILE A 16 -7.41 -4.12 4.38
C ILE A 16 -6.93 -4.33 2.92
N ALA A 17 -5.80 -3.72 2.52
CA ALA A 17 -5.20 -3.94 1.20
C ALA A 17 -4.82 -5.41 0.98
N LEU A 18 -4.21 -6.05 1.97
CA LEU A 18 -3.86 -7.47 1.93
C LEU A 18 -5.11 -8.37 1.84
N LEU A 19 -6.16 -8.05 2.63
CA LEU A 19 -7.44 -8.75 2.55
C LEU A 19 -8.10 -8.58 1.18
N LEU A 20 -8.10 -7.37 0.63
CA LEU A 20 -8.63 -7.11 -0.72
C LEU A 20 -7.85 -7.88 -1.80
N ALA A 21 -6.53 -7.89 -1.71
CA ALA A 21 -5.68 -8.62 -2.66
C ALA A 21 -5.93 -10.13 -2.60
N TRP A 22 -6.07 -10.71 -1.40
CA TRP A 22 -6.30 -12.14 -1.22
C TRP A 22 -7.72 -12.57 -1.59
N GLY A 23 -8.74 -11.80 -1.18
CA GLY A 23 -10.14 -12.13 -1.41
C GLY A 23 -10.63 -11.90 -2.84
N ASN A 24 -9.88 -11.17 -3.68
CA ASN A 24 -10.34 -10.86 -5.04
C ASN A 24 -9.87 -11.91 -6.06
N PRO A 25 -10.82 -12.60 -6.77
CA PRO A 25 -10.49 -13.69 -7.69
C PRO A 25 -9.73 -13.25 -8.95
N GLN A 26 -9.63 -11.96 -9.21
CA GLN A 26 -8.84 -11.44 -10.34
C GLN A 26 -7.35 -11.30 -10.00
N ILE A 27 -6.98 -11.37 -8.72
CA ILE A 27 -5.60 -11.25 -8.24
C ILE A 27 -4.97 -12.64 -8.09
N ASP A 28 -3.72 -12.72 -8.48
CA ASP A 28 -2.78 -13.81 -8.17
C ASP A 28 -1.68 -13.17 -7.30
N LEU A 29 -1.82 -13.32 -5.97
CA LEU A 29 -0.89 -12.77 -4.98
C LEU A 29 0.35 -13.65 -4.92
N LEU A 30 1.41 -13.24 -5.61
CA LEU A 30 2.66 -14.02 -5.75
C LEU A 30 3.54 -13.96 -4.50
N ALA A 31 3.55 -12.83 -3.80
CA ALA A 31 4.34 -12.63 -2.60
C ALA A 31 3.82 -11.42 -1.80
N VAL A 32 4.10 -11.43 -0.50
CA VAL A 32 3.95 -10.29 0.40
C VAL A 32 5.32 -9.98 0.99
N THR A 33 5.75 -8.73 0.87
CA THR A 33 7.00 -8.25 1.44
C THR A 33 6.73 -7.12 2.42
N THR A 34 7.56 -6.99 3.46
CA THR A 34 7.39 -5.95 4.45
C THR A 34 8.58 -5.01 4.51
N VAL A 35 8.34 -3.75 4.83
CA VAL A 35 9.33 -2.68 4.97
C VAL A 35 9.03 -1.89 6.25
N VAL A 36 10.03 -1.22 6.81
CA VAL A 36 9.80 -0.27 7.92
C VAL A 36 8.92 0.90 7.44
N GLY A 37 8.02 1.35 8.31
CA GLY A 37 7.17 2.50 7.99
C GLY A 37 6.20 2.78 9.13
N ASN A 38 4.95 2.35 9.05
CA ASN A 38 3.94 2.58 10.09
C ASN A 38 4.41 2.16 11.48
N GLN A 39 5.25 1.12 11.55
CA GLN A 39 5.99 0.69 12.74
C GLN A 39 7.34 0.08 12.34
N THR A 40 8.13 -0.37 13.32
CA THR A 40 9.38 -1.09 13.08
C THR A 40 9.13 -2.35 12.24
N LEU A 41 10.14 -2.77 11.46
CA LEU A 41 10.03 -3.94 10.59
C LEU A 41 9.49 -5.19 11.30
N ASP A 42 9.96 -5.46 12.51
CA ASP A 42 9.52 -6.64 13.29
C ASP A 42 8.01 -6.61 13.56
N LYS A 43 7.49 -5.42 13.93
CA LYS A 43 6.06 -5.24 14.23
C LYS A 43 5.21 -5.35 12.97
N VAL A 44 5.56 -4.64 11.90
CA VAL A 44 4.79 -4.69 10.64
C VAL A 44 4.84 -6.08 10.00
N THR A 45 5.96 -6.79 10.13
CA THR A 45 6.08 -8.18 9.67
C THR A 45 5.18 -9.13 10.47
N ARG A 46 5.15 -8.98 11.81
CA ARG A 46 4.22 -9.74 12.66
C ARG A 46 2.77 -9.43 12.31
N ASN A 47 2.46 -8.17 12.04
CA ASN A 47 1.13 -7.74 11.62
C ASN A 47 0.71 -8.39 10.30
N ALA A 48 1.60 -8.39 9.28
CA ALA A 48 1.35 -9.08 8.01
C ALA A 48 0.99 -10.56 8.20
N LEU A 49 1.74 -11.26 9.05
CA LEU A 49 1.49 -12.66 9.37
C LEU A 49 0.19 -12.88 10.18
N ALA A 50 -0.16 -11.94 11.06
CA ALA A 50 -1.41 -11.98 11.81
C ALA A 50 -2.62 -11.79 10.87
N VAL A 51 -2.55 -10.84 9.92
CA VAL A 51 -3.56 -10.65 8.88
C VAL A 51 -3.67 -11.91 8.00
N ALA A 52 -2.54 -12.52 7.64
CA ALA A 52 -2.53 -13.78 6.90
C ALA A 52 -3.28 -14.89 7.66
N ARG A 53 -3.17 -14.91 9.00
CA ARG A 53 -3.93 -15.85 9.84
C ARG A 53 -5.43 -15.55 9.88
N ILE A 54 -5.81 -14.27 9.90
CA ILE A 54 -7.23 -13.85 9.85
C ILE A 54 -7.87 -14.29 8.53
N ALA A 55 -7.15 -14.12 7.41
CA ALA A 55 -7.64 -14.44 6.07
C ALA A 55 -7.37 -15.90 5.64
N ASN A 56 -6.78 -16.71 6.51
CA ASN A 56 -6.38 -18.09 6.19
C ASN A 56 -5.51 -18.18 4.91
N ILE A 57 -4.62 -17.21 4.71
CA ILE A 57 -3.72 -17.17 3.54
C ILE A 57 -2.77 -18.36 3.61
N THR A 58 -2.65 -19.10 2.51
CA THR A 58 -1.73 -20.22 2.36
C THR A 58 -1.04 -20.18 1.00
N GLY A 59 0.15 -20.77 0.92
CA GLY A 59 0.86 -20.90 -0.36
C GLY A 59 1.50 -19.61 -0.90
N VAL A 60 1.39 -18.49 -0.18
CA VAL A 60 2.01 -17.22 -0.52
C VAL A 60 3.24 -17.01 0.36
N PRO A 61 4.43 -16.76 -0.18
CA PRO A 61 5.61 -16.42 0.61
C PRO A 61 5.51 -15.00 1.20
N PHE A 62 5.88 -14.86 2.47
CA PHE A 62 6.02 -13.59 3.19
C PHE A 62 7.49 -13.38 3.55
N ALA A 63 8.08 -12.23 3.22
CA ALA A 63 9.47 -11.93 3.53
C ALA A 63 9.65 -10.56 4.16
N ALA A 64 10.48 -10.49 5.20
CA ALA A 64 10.90 -9.23 5.81
C ALA A 64 11.97 -8.55 4.95
N GLY A 65 11.90 -7.23 4.83
CA GLY A 65 12.79 -6.43 3.99
C GLY A 65 13.64 -5.44 4.76
N CYS A 66 13.69 -4.21 4.28
CA CYS A 66 14.54 -3.17 4.81
C CYS A 66 14.04 -2.66 6.16
N PRO A 67 14.87 -2.72 7.22
CA PRO A 67 14.48 -2.25 8.56
C PRO A 67 14.66 -0.74 8.76
N ARG A 68 15.15 -0.03 7.74
CA ARG A 68 15.39 1.42 7.77
C ARG A 68 15.44 1.99 6.35
N PRO A 69 15.22 3.33 6.21
CA PRO A 69 15.39 4.06 4.96
C PRO A 69 16.83 3.98 4.43
N LEU A 70 17.04 4.33 3.15
CA LEU A 70 18.36 4.33 2.50
C LEU A 70 19.35 5.27 3.18
N VAL A 71 18.90 6.46 3.56
CA VAL A 71 19.79 7.53 4.07
C VAL A 71 19.27 8.12 5.37
N ARG A 72 17.95 8.21 5.56
CA ARG A 72 17.32 8.94 6.67
C ARG A 72 17.25 8.11 7.94
N ASN A 73 16.94 8.78 9.06
CA ASN A 73 16.58 8.09 10.30
C ASN A 73 15.20 7.44 10.15
N ILE A 74 14.99 6.38 10.93
CA ILE A 74 13.68 5.73 11.00
C ILE A 74 12.68 6.70 11.63
N GLU A 75 11.55 6.86 10.96
CA GLU A 75 10.35 7.51 11.47
C GLU A 75 9.21 6.48 11.45
N VAL A 76 8.37 6.45 12.47
CA VAL A 76 7.21 5.54 12.59
C VAL A 76 5.99 6.34 13.05
N ALA A 77 4.78 5.80 12.86
CA ALA A 77 3.51 6.51 13.05
C ALA A 77 2.62 5.91 14.16
N PRO A 78 3.09 5.79 15.41
CA PRO A 78 2.28 5.22 16.50
C PRO A 78 1.05 6.08 16.83
N ASP A 79 1.08 7.38 16.54
CA ASP A 79 -0.03 8.30 16.77
C ASP A 79 -1.26 7.99 15.89
N ILE A 80 -1.06 7.24 14.81
CA ILE A 80 -2.12 6.81 13.87
C ILE A 80 -2.42 5.32 14.01
N HIS A 81 -1.37 4.49 14.13
CA HIS A 81 -1.52 3.03 14.06
C HIS A 81 -1.39 2.33 15.44
N GLY A 82 -1.07 3.08 16.49
CA GLY A 82 -0.85 2.55 17.84
C GLY A 82 0.53 1.91 18.01
N ASP A 83 0.78 1.41 19.21
CA ASP A 83 2.08 0.86 19.58
C ASP A 83 2.43 -0.44 18.85
N SER A 84 1.44 -1.26 18.52
CA SER A 84 1.65 -2.49 17.73
C SER A 84 1.70 -2.23 16.23
N GLY A 85 1.19 -1.07 15.77
CA GLY A 85 0.93 -0.76 14.37
C GLY A 85 -0.44 -1.26 13.88
N LEU A 86 -1.14 -2.08 14.65
CA LEU A 86 -2.49 -2.59 14.41
C LEU A 86 -3.30 -2.63 15.70
N ASP A 87 -3.27 -1.55 16.48
CA ASP A 87 -4.03 -1.47 17.72
C ASP A 87 -5.54 -1.45 17.43
N GLY A 88 -6.30 -2.04 18.34
CA GLY A 88 -7.75 -2.23 18.26
C GLY A 88 -8.12 -3.69 18.40
N PRO A 89 -7.96 -4.52 17.37
CA PRO A 89 -8.26 -5.94 17.46
C PRO A 89 -7.18 -6.74 18.23
N VAL A 90 -7.59 -7.88 18.78
CA VAL A 90 -6.64 -8.87 19.31
C VAL A 90 -6.06 -9.65 18.13
N LEU A 91 -4.74 -9.52 17.94
CA LEU A 91 -4.05 -10.21 16.86
C LEU A 91 -3.80 -11.68 17.19
N PRO A 92 -4.10 -12.61 16.28
CA PRO A 92 -3.79 -14.02 16.47
C PRO A 92 -2.29 -14.29 16.31
N GLU A 93 -1.82 -15.39 16.91
CA GLU A 93 -0.47 -15.86 16.63
C GLU A 93 -0.33 -16.31 15.16
N PRO A 94 0.78 -15.96 14.50
CA PRO A 94 1.05 -16.37 13.13
C PRO A 94 1.04 -17.88 12.93
N HIS A 95 0.59 -18.32 11.75
CA HIS A 95 0.64 -19.73 11.32
C HIS A 95 1.62 -19.98 10.18
N LEU A 96 2.02 -18.93 9.49
CA LEU A 96 3.03 -18.99 8.44
C LEU A 96 4.41 -18.69 9.02
N GLN A 97 5.42 -19.28 8.40
CA GLN A 97 6.80 -18.92 8.61
C GLN A 97 7.25 -17.96 7.50
N LEU A 98 8.14 -17.04 7.84
CA LEU A 98 8.74 -16.17 6.84
C LEU A 98 9.57 -16.96 5.84
N ASP A 99 9.56 -16.53 4.60
CA ASP A 99 10.54 -16.94 3.60
C ASP A 99 11.96 -16.57 4.11
N SER A 100 12.91 -17.43 3.90
CA SER A 100 14.30 -17.21 4.36
C SER A 100 15.02 -16.11 3.57
N ARG A 101 14.51 -15.72 2.40
CA ARG A 101 15.07 -14.63 1.59
C ARG A 101 14.71 -13.28 2.20
N HIS A 102 15.58 -12.31 2.00
CA HIS A 102 15.22 -10.92 2.19
C HIS A 102 14.15 -10.48 1.17
N ALA A 103 13.23 -9.58 1.55
CA ALA A 103 12.17 -9.10 0.65
C ALA A 103 12.68 -8.64 -0.72
N VAL A 104 13.80 -7.94 -0.76
CA VAL A 104 14.45 -7.49 -2.00
C VAL A 104 14.76 -8.68 -2.92
N ASP A 105 15.28 -9.77 -2.38
CA ASP A 105 15.60 -10.97 -3.16
C ASP A 105 14.33 -11.70 -3.60
N LEU A 106 13.33 -11.80 -2.72
CA LEU A 106 12.03 -12.38 -3.08
C LEU A 106 11.36 -11.62 -4.23
N ILE A 107 11.39 -10.28 -4.21
CA ILE A 107 10.87 -9.43 -5.29
C ILE A 107 11.60 -9.73 -6.60
N ILE A 108 12.94 -9.69 -6.58
CA ILE A 108 13.78 -9.93 -7.76
C ILE A 108 13.50 -11.32 -8.33
N ASP A 109 13.61 -12.36 -7.51
CA ASP A 109 13.42 -13.75 -7.93
C ASP A 109 12.04 -13.97 -8.53
N THR A 110 11.01 -13.40 -7.91
CA THR A 110 9.62 -13.52 -8.37
C THR A 110 9.44 -12.84 -9.73
N VAL A 111 9.91 -11.61 -9.90
CA VAL A 111 9.82 -10.90 -11.18
C VAL A 111 10.64 -11.62 -12.27
N MET A 112 11.84 -12.09 -11.95
CA MET A 112 12.71 -12.78 -12.91
C MET A 112 12.19 -14.15 -13.32
N ALA A 113 11.46 -14.84 -12.45
CA ALA A 113 10.85 -16.15 -12.73
C ALA A 113 9.59 -16.07 -13.61
N HIS A 114 8.96 -14.92 -13.72
CA HIS A 114 7.73 -14.73 -14.49
C HIS A 114 8.01 -14.10 -15.88
N PRO A 115 7.11 -14.27 -16.85
CA PRO A 115 7.23 -13.61 -18.15
C PRO A 115 7.33 -12.08 -18.02
N PRO A 116 8.14 -11.40 -18.85
CA PRO A 116 8.19 -9.94 -18.87
C PRO A 116 6.81 -9.32 -19.06
N GLY A 117 6.54 -8.22 -18.36
CA GLY A 117 5.26 -7.49 -18.41
C GLY A 117 4.09 -8.21 -17.75
N SER A 118 4.33 -9.20 -16.88
CA SER A 118 3.25 -9.97 -16.24
C SER A 118 3.06 -9.70 -14.76
N VAL A 119 4.04 -9.13 -14.07
CA VAL A 119 4.00 -8.88 -12.63
C VAL A 119 3.88 -7.39 -12.34
N THR A 120 2.89 -7.01 -11.55
CA THR A 120 2.71 -5.64 -11.03
C THR A 120 3.28 -5.57 -9.62
N LEU A 121 4.09 -4.55 -9.33
CA LEU A 121 4.51 -4.22 -7.97
C LEU A 121 3.50 -3.26 -7.35
N VAL A 122 3.04 -3.57 -6.15
CA VAL A 122 2.05 -2.76 -5.42
C VAL A 122 2.65 -2.38 -4.06
N PRO A 123 3.53 -1.36 -4.01
CA PRO A 123 4.01 -0.86 -2.73
C PRO A 123 2.97 0.04 -2.07
N THR A 124 2.69 -0.24 -0.80
CA THR A 124 1.77 0.53 0.07
C THR A 124 2.49 1.15 1.27
N GLY A 125 3.77 0.88 1.45
CA GLY A 125 4.66 1.51 2.43
C GLY A 125 5.79 2.32 1.79
N GLY A 126 6.83 2.60 2.58
CA GLY A 126 8.05 3.23 2.08
C GLY A 126 8.69 2.45 0.95
N LEU A 127 9.26 3.14 -0.04
CA LEU A 127 9.72 2.52 -1.29
C LEU A 127 11.11 1.88 -1.22
N THR A 128 11.67 1.69 -0.02
CA THR A 128 13.04 1.20 0.19
C THR A 128 13.29 -0.16 -0.44
N ASN A 129 12.37 -1.13 -0.26
CA ASN A 129 12.52 -2.46 -0.85
C ASN A 129 12.55 -2.41 -2.39
N ILE A 130 11.64 -1.63 -3.00
CA ILE A 130 11.53 -1.51 -4.46
C ILE A 130 12.77 -0.83 -5.04
N ALA A 131 13.23 0.24 -4.40
CA ALA A 131 14.45 0.94 -4.79
C ALA A 131 15.68 0.04 -4.71
N MET A 132 15.83 -0.71 -3.61
CA MET A 132 16.92 -1.68 -3.45
C MET A 132 16.84 -2.81 -4.47
N ALA A 133 15.64 -3.29 -4.79
CA ALA A 133 15.46 -4.36 -5.77
C ALA A 133 15.91 -3.91 -7.16
N VAL A 134 15.49 -2.74 -7.63
CA VAL A 134 15.90 -2.25 -8.96
C VAL A 134 17.38 -1.86 -9.01
N ARG A 135 17.97 -1.39 -7.90
CA ARG A 135 19.41 -1.10 -7.85
C ARG A 135 20.26 -2.38 -7.82
N LYS A 136 19.77 -3.43 -7.16
CA LYS A 136 20.45 -4.73 -7.12
C LYS A 136 20.31 -5.50 -8.44
N GLU A 137 19.13 -5.44 -9.08
CA GLU A 137 18.84 -6.12 -10.35
C GLU A 137 18.10 -5.16 -11.31
N PRO A 138 18.82 -4.33 -12.05
CA PRO A 138 18.21 -3.31 -12.94
C PRO A 138 17.30 -3.87 -14.02
N ARG A 139 17.47 -5.14 -14.42
CA ARG A 139 16.64 -5.79 -15.43
C ARG A 139 15.16 -5.92 -15.01
N ILE A 140 14.84 -5.85 -13.71
CA ILE A 140 13.44 -5.88 -13.27
C ILE A 140 12.63 -4.68 -13.78
N ALA A 141 13.28 -3.53 -14.01
CA ALA A 141 12.59 -2.35 -14.55
C ALA A 141 11.97 -2.58 -15.93
N GLU A 142 12.59 -3.45 -16.75
CA GLU A 142 12.07 -3.81 -18.07
C GLU A 142 11.11 -5.02 -18.03
N ARG A 143 11.06 -5.73 -16.91
CA ARG A 143 10.27 -6.96 -16.75
C ARG A 143 8.99 -6.76 -15.98
N VAL A 144 8.95 -5.78 -15.08
CA VAL A 144 7.75 -5.40 -14.34
C VAL A 144 6.71 -4.84 -15.32
N LYS A 145 5.47 -5.25 -15.16
CA LYS A 145 4.36 -4.72 -15.96
C LYS A 145 4.11 -3.24 -15.65
N GLU A 146 4.03 -2.93 -14.39
CA GLU A 146 3.78 -1.59 -13.85
C GLU A 146 4.06 -1.56 -12.34
N VAL A 147 4.25 -0.37 -11.81
CA VAL A 147 4.26 -0.09 -10.37
C VAL A 147 3.00 0.73 -10.05
N VAL A 148 2.19 0.27 -9.12
CA VAL A 148 1.02 1.00 -8.61
C VAL A 148 1.23 1.22 -7.13
N LEU A 149 1.63 2.42 -6.75
CA LEU A 149 2.00 2.72 -5.36
C LEU A 149 0.93 3.54 -4.65
N MET A 150 0.75 3.28 -3.35
CA MET A 150 0.12 4.25 -2.45
C MET A 150 1.21 5.14 -1.86
N GLY A 151 1.11 6.42 -2.12
CA GLY A 151 2.04 7.43 -1.60
C GLY A 151 1.94 8.75 -2.33
N GLY A 152 2.46 9.78 -1.69
CA GLY A 152 2.49 11.13 -2.23
C GLY A 152 1.17 11.89 -2.17
N GLY A 153 1.23 13.07 -2.71
CA GLY A 153 0.07 13.98 -2.85
C GLY A 153 0.49 15.19 -3.67
N TYR A 154 -0.42 15.74 -4.46
CA TYR A 154 -0.09 16.90 -5.30
C TYR A 154 -0.67 18.21 -4.78
N HIS A 155 -1.59 18.19 -3.80
CA HIS A 155 -2.10 19.36 -3.10
C HIS A 155 -1.87 19.32 -1.60
N VAL A 156 -1.79 18.13 -1.00
CA VAL A 156 -1.78 17.93 0.45
C VAL A 156 -0.69 16.96 0.89
N GLY A 157 -0.27 17.09 2.15
CA GLY A 157 0.51 16.10 2.87
C GLY A 157 -0.24 15.62 4.11
N ASN A 158 0.29 14.60 4.77
CA ASN A 158 -0.20 14.09 6.06
C ASN A 158 0.90 14.03 7.13
N TRP A 159 2.17 13.92 6.70
CA TRP A 159 3.32 14.00 7.60
C TRP A 159 3.83 15.43 7.76
N SER A 160 3.83 16.18 6.69
CA SER A 160 4.00 17.64 6.69
C SER A 160 2.91 18.29 5.84
N ALA A 161 2.91 19.61 5.74
CA ALA A 161 1.93 20.32 4.92
C ALA A 161 1.91 19.87 3.45
N VAL A 162 3.02 19.34 2.93
CA VAL A 162 3.19 19.01 1.50
C VAL A 162 3.75 17.61 1.24
N ALA A 163 4.14 16.87 2.28
CA ALA A 163 4.72 15.54 2.13
C ALA A 163 3.82 14.48 2.75
N GLU A 164 3.58 13.42 2.00
CA GLU A 164 2.91 12.22 2.43
C GLU A 164 3.94 11.28 3.09
N PHE A 165 3.48 10.49 4.07
CA PHE A 165 4.30 9.66 4.95
C PHE A 165 5.19 8.67 4.19
N ASN A 166 4.65 7.83 3.30
CA ASN A 166 5.40 6.79 2.60
C ASN A 166 6.55 7.36 1.75
N ILE A 167 6.33 8.53 1.16
CA ILE A 167 7.38 9.23 0.40
C ILE A 167 8.38 9.89 1.35
N LYS A 168 7.87 10.51 2.43
CA LYS A 168 8.69 11.30 3.35
C LYS A 168 9.66 10.46 4.18
N ILE A 169 9.30 9.21 4.52
CA ILE A 169 10.18 8.35 5.31
C ILE A 169 11.41 7.87 4.54
N ASP A 170 11.34 7.76 3.20
CA ASP A 170 12.48 7.47 2.34
C ASP A 170 12.37 8.18 0.98
N PRO A 171 12.56 9.50 0.94
CA PRO A 171 12.42 10.26 -0.30
C PRO A 171 13.48 9.90 -1.35
N GLU A 172 14.66 9.42 -0.94
CA GLU A 172 15.69 8.93 -1.85
C GLU A 172 15.25 7.64 -2.54
N ALA A 173 14.62 6.72 -1.83
CA ALA A 173 14.04 5.52 -2.43
C ALA A 173 12.90 5.88 -3.39
N ALA A 174 12.02 6.81 -2.98
CA ALA A 174 10.96 7.31 -3.85
C ALA A 174 11.53 7.93 -5.13
N HIS A 175 12.55 8.76 -5.02
CA HIS A 175 13.23 9.35 -6.18
C HIS A 175 13.77 8.27 -7.14
N ILE A 176 14.37 7.19 -6.62
CA ILE A 176 14.84 6.07 -7.44
C ILE A 176 13.66 5.45 -8.19
N VAL A 177 12.58 5.10 -7.49
CA VAL A 177 11.42 4.38 -8.06
C VAL A 177 10.70 5.22 -9.12
N PHE A 178 10.50 6.51 -8.88
CA PHE A 178 9.83 7.42 -9.82
C PHE A 178 10.66 7.71 -11.09
N ASN A 179 11.98 7.58 -11.02
CA ASN A 179 12.88 7.81 -12.16
C ASN A 179 13.19 6.56 -12.99
N GLU A 180 12.71 5.38 -12.58
CA GLU A 180 12.83 4.18 -13.42
C GLU A 180 11.81 4.20 -14.59
N LYS A 181 12.12 3.47 -15.66
CA LYS A 181 11.34 3.52 -16.92
C LYS A 181 10.08 2.66 -16.95
N TRP A 182 9.72 2.03 -15.85
CA TRP A 182 8.45 1.29 -15.78
C TRP A 182 7.23 2.21 -15.79
N PRO A 183 6.06 1.76 -16.29
CA PRO A 183 4.81 2.49 -16.06
C PRO A 183 4.55 2.60 -14.56
N LEU A 184 4.25 3.83 -14.08
CA LEU A 184 4.03 4.08 -12.67
C LEU A 184 2.73 4.86 -12.45
N THR A 185 1.90 4.35 -11.54
CA THR A 185 0.69 5.04 -11.08
C THR A 185 0.86 5.44 -9.62
N MET A 186 0.84 6.74 -9.37
CA MET A 186 0.81 7.31 -8.03
C MET A 186 -0.64 7.42 -7.56
N VAL A 187 -0.99 6.64 -6.53
CA VAL A 187 -2.27 6.72 -5.82
C VAL A 187 -2.04 7.51 -4.53
N GLY A 188 -2.05 8.84 -4.66
CA GLY A 188 -1.72 9.76 -3.58
C GLY A 188 -2.91 10.21 -2.74
N LEU A 189 -2.64 11.02 -1.72
CA LEU A 189 -3.62 11.50 -0.73
C LEU A 189 -4.82 12.21 -1.36
N ASP A 190 -4.62 12.95 -2.44
CA ASP A 190 -5.70 13.67 -3.12
C ASP A 190 -6.81 12.72 -3.63
N LEU A 191 -6.45 11.49 -3.95
CA LEU A 191 -7.42 10.44 -4.24
C LEU A 191 -7.85 9.70 -2.98
N THR A 192 -6.90 9.23 -2.16
CA THR A 192 -7.21 8.31 -1.07
C THR A 192 -8.02 8.96 0.05
N HIS A 193 -7.96 10.28 0.23
CA HIS A 193 -8.86 11.03 1.10
C HIS A 193 -10.34 10.97 0.67
N GLN A 194 -10.64 10.47 -0.53
CA GLN A 194 -12.00 10.21 -1.00
C GLN A 194 -12.52 8.82 -0.56
N ALA A 195 -11.62 7.90 -0.16
CA ALA A 195 -11.95 6.53 0.26
C ALA A 195 -12.38 6.47 1.74
N LEU A 196 -13.39 7.23 2.12
CA LEU A 196 -13.82 7.34 3.51
C LEU A 196 -14.62 6.11 3.95
N ALA A 197 -14.21 5.47 5.04
CA ALA A 197 -14.97 4.41 5.70
C ALA A 197 -16.12 5.02 6.53
N THR A 198 -17.16 5.47 5.83
CA THR A 198 -18.35 6.09 6.43
C THR A 198 -19.11 5.10 7.32
N PRO A 199 -20.01 5.58 8.23
CA PRO A 199 -20.86 4.69 9.01
C PRO A 199 -21.67 3.72 8.14
N ALA A 200 -22.10 4.14 6.94
CA ALA A 200 -22.81 3.25 6.00
C ALA A 200 -21.91 2.12 5.48
N VAL A 201 -20.65 2.42 5.16
CA VAL A 201 -19.65 1.41 4.77
C VAL A 201 -19.37 0.46 5.92
N CYS A 202 -19.13 0.98 7.12
CA CYS A 202 -18.91 0.14 8.30
C CYS A 202 -20.10 -0.79 8.59
N ALA A 203 -21.33 -0.32 8.39
CA ALA A 203 -22.53 -1.15 8.53
C ALA A 203 -22.62 -2.25 7.46
N ARG A 204 -22.22 -1.97 6.21
CA ARG A 204 -22.13 -3.00 5.14
C ARG A 204 -21.11 -4.09 5.51
N ILE A 205 -19.93 -3.72 5.99
CA ILE A 205 -18.89 -4.66 6.42
C ILE A 205 -19.39 -5.51 7.59
N ALA A 206 -19.98 -4.89 8.62
CA ALA A 206 -20.51 -5.60 9.78
C ALA A 206 -21.63 -6.60 9.44
N ALA A 207 -22.41 -6.32 8.39
CA ALA A 207 -23.49 -7.20 7.94
C ALA A 207 -23.01 -8.54 7.39
N LEU A 208 -21.74 -8.65 6.96
CA LEU A 208 -21.16 -9.91 6.49
C LEU A 208 -21.04 -10.96 7.60
N SER A 209 -20.93 -10.52 8.86
CA SER A 209 -20.87 -11.39 10.04
C SER A 209 -19.77 -12.47 9.99
N THR A 210 -18.68 -12.21 9.27
CA THR A 210 -17.52 -13.09 9.17
C THR A 210 -16.36 -12.60 10.05
N ARG A 211 -15.41 -13.48 10.35
CA ARG A 211 -14.22 -13.11 11.14
C ARG A 211 -13.38 -12.01 10.48
N PRO A 212 -13.07 -12.07 9.15
CA PRO A 212 -12.36 -10.97 8.48
C PRO A 212 -13.12 -9.63 8.53
N ALA A 213 -14.45 -9.67 8.39
CA ALA A 213 -15.27 -8.45 8.47
C ALA A 213 -15.30 -7.87 9.89
N ALA A 214 -15.41 -8.71 10.92
CA ALA A 214 -15.32 -8.26 12.31
C ALA A 214 -13.95 -7.63 12.61
N PHE A 215 -12.87 -8.26 12.15
CA PHE A 215 -11.51 -7.74 12.28
C PHE A 215 -11.37 -6.35 11.61
N VAL A 216 -11.84 -6.20 10.37
CA VAL A 216 -11.83 -4.89 9.68
C VAL A 216 -12.67 -3.87 10.43
N GLY A 217 -13.80 -4.26 11.00
CA GLY A 217 -14.64 -3.38 11.83
C GLY A 217 -13.89 -2.83 13.05
N GLU A 218 -13.12 -3.67 13.75
CA GLU A 218 -12.29 -3.26 14.89
C GLU A 218 -11.12 -2.35 14.45
N LEU A 219 -10.47 -2.65 13.31
CA LEU A 219 -9.45 -1.79 12.72
C LEU A 219 -10.01 -0.39 12.41
N LEU A 220 -11.12 -0.31 11.71
CA LEU A 220 -11.74 0.95 11.31
C LEU A 220 -12.23 1.76 12.51
N ALA A 221 -12.70 1.09 13.58
CA ALA A 221 -13.11 1.76 14.80
C ALA A 221 -11.94 2.43 15.52
N PHE A 222 -10.78 1.79 15.59
CA PHE A 222 -9.56 2.38 16.15
C PHE A 222 -9.04 3.50 15.24
N PHE A 223 -8.83 3.21 13.97
CA PHE A 223 -8.29 4.11 12.97
C PHE A 223 -9.10 5.40 12.84
N GLY A 224 -10.44 5.29 12.89
CA GLY A 224 -11.34 6.43 12.87
C GLY A 224 -11.15 7.39 14.05
N ARG A 225 -10.93 6.86 15.26
CA ARG A 225 -10.63 7.71 16.43
C ARG A 225 -9.30 8.44 16.27
N MET A 226 -8.26 7.74 15.79
CA MET A 226 -6.95 8.35 15.59
C MET A 226 -6.97 9.43 14.51
N TYR A 227 -7.59 9.16 13.36
CA TYR A 227 -7.73 10.15 12.28
C TYR A 227 -8.57 11.38 12.68
N GLN A 228 -9.63 11.18 13.46
CA GLN A 228 -10.40 12.29 14.01
C GLN A 228 -9.55 13.18 14.92
N GLN A 229 -8.74 12.58 15.78
CA GLN A 229 -7.87 13.32 16.73
C GLN A 229 -6.70 14.02 16.00
N ALA A 230 -6.05 13.33 15.07
CA ALA A 230 -4.85 13.83 14.41
C ALA A 230 -5.15 14.83 13.30
N GLN A 231 -6.21 14.61 12.51
CA GLN A 231 -6.47 15.36 11.28
C GLN A 231 -7.92 15.83 11.11
N GLY A 232 -8.81 15.56 12.07
CA GLY A 232 -10.20 16.07 12.09
C GLY A 232 -11.14 15.37 11.10
N PHE A 233 -10.79 14.20 10.55
CA PHE A 233 -11.69 13.46 9.67
C PHE A 233 -12.91 12.93 10.41
N SER A 234 -14.08 13.05 9.80
CA SER A 234 -15.32 12.49 10.34
C SER A 234 -15.46 10.98 10.15
N ALA A 235 -14.72 10.41 9.20
CA ALA A 235 -14.53 8.99 8.95
C ALA A 235 -13.11 8.76 8.44
N PRO A 236 -12.44 7.65 8.79
CA PRO A 236 -11.05 7.44 8.38
C PRO A 236 -10.95 7.23 6.87
N PRO A 237 -9.99 7.89 6.20
CA PRO A 237 -9.64 7.53 4.83
C PRO A 237 -8.87 6.22 4.86
N VAL A 238 -9.14 5.33 3.91
CA VAL A 238 -8.48 4.03 3.77
C VAL A 238 -7.60 4.08 2.52
N HIS A 239 -6.30 4.25 2.70
CA HIS A 239 -5.39 4.65 1.62
C HIS A 239 -4.95 3.46 0.74
N ASP A 240 -4.34 2.46 1.33
CA ASP A 240 -3.61 1.39 0.64
C ASP A 240 -4.46 0.48 -0.25
N PRO A 241 -5.70 0.14 0.15
CA PRO A 241 -6.57 -0.64 -0.72
C PRO A 241 -6.88 0.05 -2.05
N CYS A 242 -6.74 1.39 -2.14
CA CYS A 242 -6.94 2.10 -3.39
C CYS A 242 -5.94 1.67 -4.48
N ALA A 243 -4.68 1.42 -4.12
CA ALA A 243 -3.68 0.93 -5.06
C ALA A 243 -4.02 -0.49 -5.57
N VAL A 244 -4.44 -1.39 -4.68
CA VAL A 244 -4.89 -2.74 -5.03
C VAL A 244 -6.16 -2.69 -5.89
N ALA A 245 -7.13 -1.85 -5.53
CA ALA A 245 -8.38 -1.67 -6.29
C ALA A 245 -8.12 -1.20 -7.73
N TYR A 246 -7.17 -0.27 -7.93
CA TYR A 246 -6.77 0.13 -9.28
C TYR A 246 -6.22 -1.02 -10.10
N VAL A 247 -5.39 -1.87 -9.51
CA VAL A 247 -4.90 -3.07 -10.20
C VAL A 247 -6.05 -4.02 -10.54
N ILE A 248 -7.04 -4.19 -9.64
CA ILE A 248 -8.21 -5.05 -9.88
C ILE A 248 -9.05 -4.49 -11.04
N ASP A 249 -9.45 -3.23 -10.96
CA ASP A 249 -10.25 -2.55 -11.98
C ASP A 249 -9.80 -1.09 -12.13
N PRO A 250 -9.05 -0.75 -13.19
CA PRO A 250 -8.61 0.63 -13.42
C PRO A 250 -9.77 1.64 -13.54
N SER A 251 -10.99 1.20 -13.84
CA SER A 251 -12.15 2.08 -13.93
C SER A 251 -12.65 2.60 -12.57
N VAL A 252 -12.10 2.08 -11.47
CA VAL A 252 -12.40 2.53 -10.11
C VAL A 252 -11.91 3.95 -9.84
N MET A 253 -10.96 4.43 -10.63
CA MET A 253 -10.46 5.79 -10.50
C MET A 253 -10.09 6.44 -11.83
N THR A 254 -10.10 7.77 -11.85
CA THR A 254 -9.57 8.56 -12.95
C THR A 254 -8.13 8.87 -12.68
N VAL A 255 -7.27 8.66 -13.68
CA VAL A 255 -5.84 9.01 -13.63
C VAL A 255 -5.50 10.06 -14.68
N ARG A 256 -4.48 10.87 -14.40
CA ARG A 256 -3.93 11.85 -15.33
C ARG A 256 -2.43 11.66 -15.48
N LYS A 257 -1.92 11.70 -16.71
CA LYS A 257 -0.47 11.74 -16.94
C LYS A 257 0.13 13.01 -16.38
N ALA A 258 1.20 12.88 -15.63
CA ALA A 258 2.01 13.99 -15.13
C ALA A 258 3.41 13.47 -14.81
N PRO A 259 4.49 14.17 -15.20
CA PRO A 259 5.79 13.98 -14.58
C PRO A 259 5.68 14.22 -13.07
N VAL A 260 6.32 13.37 -12.29
CA VAL A 260 6.35 13.50 -10.83
C VAL A 260 7.80 13.42 -10.37
N ASP A 261 8.26 14.49 -9.73
CA ASP A 261 9.56 14.60 -9.10
C ASP A 261 9.45 14.55 -7.57
N ILE A 262 10.49 14.07 -6.91
CA ILE A 262 10.55 14.01 -5.44
C ILE A 262 11.52 15.11 -4.94
N GLU A 263 11.02 15.95 -4.03
CA GLU A 263 11.85 16.98 -3.40
C GLU A 263 12.78 16.36 -2.34
N LEU A 264 14.09 16.50 -2.54
CA LEU A 264 15.13 15.87 -1.71
C LEU A 264 15.89 16.82 -0.79
N THR A 265 15.85 18.14 -1.04
CA THR A 265 16.76 19.11 -0.43
C THR A 265 16.08 20.26 0.30
N GLY A 266 14.80 20.51 0.02
CA GLY A 266 14.05 21.62 0.62
C GLY A 266 13.81 21.41 2.11
N THR A 267 14.02 22.45 2.92
CA THR A 267 13.80 22.39 4.37
C THR A 267 12.32 22.28 4.76
N LEU A 268 11.41 22.83 3.95
CA LEU A 268 9.96 22.79 4.18
C LEU A 268 9.23 21.80 3.29
N THR A 269 9.87 21.36 2.19
CA THR A 269 9.25 20.57 1.12
C THR A 269 9.87 19.19 0.95
N LEU A 270 10.79 18.79 1.83
CA LEU A 270 11.42 17.48 1.79
C LEU A 270 10.39 16.36 1.76
N GLY A 271 10.46 15.49 0.74
CA GLY A 271 9.52 14.40 0.52
C GLY A 271 8.24 14.81 -0.20
N MET A 272 8.11 16.05 -0.66
CA MET A 272 7.00 16.48 -1.52
C MET A 272 7.06 15.77 -2.87
N THR A 273 5.93 15.27 -3.34
CA THR A 273 5.74 14.82 -4.73
C THR A 273 5.27 16.00 -5.59
N VAL A 274 6.12 16.42 -6.53
CA VAL A 274 5.87 17.57 -7.41
C VAL A 274 5.31 17.06 -8.72
N ALA A 275 4.00 17.06 -8.87
CA ALA A 275 3.32 16.61 -10.08
C ALA A 275 3.05 17.79 -11.04
N ASP A 276 3.56 17.70 -12.28
CA ASP A 276 3.34 18.74 -13.28
C ASP A 276 2.23 18.34 -14.27
N PHE A 277 1.05 18.90 -14.06
CA PHE A 277 -0.12 18.66 -14.91
C PHE A 277 -0.24 19.58 -16.12
N ARG A 278 0.67 20.52 -16.35
CA ARG A 278 0.58 21.54 -17.40
C ARG A 278 0.65 20.93 -18.81
N ALA A 279 1.73 20.18 -19.09
CA ALA A 279 1.95 19.58 -20.41
C ALA A 279 2.89 18.37 -20.27
N PRO A 280 2.38 17.18 -19.95
CA PRO A 280 3.24 16.00 -19.82
C PRO A 280 3.89 15.66 -21.17
N PRO A 281 5.20 15.35 -21.20
CA PRO A 281 5.87 14.96 -22.42
C PRO A 281 5.31 13.63 -22.96
N PRO A 282 5.46 13.33 -24.27
CA PRO A 282 4.90 12.12 -24.87
C PRO A 282 5.40 10.82 -24.23
N ASP A 283 6.63 10.81 -23.74
CA ASP A 283 7.29 9.68 -23.08
C ASP A 283 7.07 9.64 -21.55
N CYS A 284 6.18 10.49 -21.04
CA CYS A 284 5.81 10.46 -19.60
C CYS A 284 5.28 9.08 -19.23
N HIS A 285 6.00 8.40 -18.32
CA HIS A 285 5.69 7.05 -17.84
C HIS A 285 4.89 7.06 -16.54
N THR A 286 4.72 8.23 -15.92
CA THR A 286 4.00 8.41 -14.67
C THR A 286 2.58 8.92 -14.89
N GLN A 287 1.68 8.49 -14.03
CA GLN A 287 0.31 9.03 -13.95
C GLN A 287 -0.12 9.13 -12.49
N VAL A 288 -1.03 10.04 -12.23
CA VAL A 288 -1.51 10.39 -10.89
C VAL A 288 -3.00 10.14 -10.83
N ALA A 289 -3.45 9.43 -9.81
CA ALA A 289 -4.85 9.20 -9.52
C ALA A 289 -5.48 10.46 -8.92
N VAL A 290 -6.64 10.88 -9.45
CA VAL A 290 -7.24 12.17 -9.11
C VAL A 290 -8.69 12.08 -8.62
N LYS A 291 -9.45 11.06 -9.03
CA LYS A 291 -10.85 10.91 -8.65
C LYS A 291 -11.19 9.45 -8.44
N LEU A 292 -11.85 9.14 -7.31
CA LEU A 292 -12.30 7.81 -6.92
C LEU A 292 -13.79 7.61 -7.24
N ASP A 293 -14.15 6.46 -7.77
CA ASP A 293 -15.51 5.92 -7.74
C ASP A 293 -15.67 5.16 -6.41
N GLN A 294 -16.21 5.85 -5.41
CA GLN A 294 -16.30 5.33 -4.04
C GLN A 294 -17.18 4.08 -3.94
N ASP A 295 -18.26 4.02 -4.71
CA ASP A 295 -19.18 2.88 -4.66
C ASP A 295 -18.48 1.62 -5.20
N LYS A 296 -17.85 1.71 -6.37
CA LYS A 296 -17.06 0.59 -6.93
C LYS A 296 -15.91 0.17 -6.00
N PHE A 297 -15.22 1.14 -5.40
CA PHE A 297 -14.12 0.84 -4.49
C PHE A 297 -14.60 0.02 -3.29
N TRP A 298 -15.67 0.47 -2.62
CA TRP A 298 -16.19 -0.24 -1.46
C TRP A 298 -16.88 -1.56 -1.81
N ASP A 299 -17.46 -1.68 -3.00
CA ASP A 299 -17.97 -2.96 -3.49
C ASP A 299 -16.83 -3.99 -3.62
N LEU A 300 -15.68 -3.60 -4.19
CA LEU A 300 -14.51 -4.49 -4.27
C LEU A 300 -14.02 -4.97 -2.90
N VAL A 301 -13.98 -4.05 -1.92
CA VAL A 301 -13.54 -4.39 -0.54
C VAL A 301 -14.54 -5.34 0.13
N VAL A 302 -15.83 -5.02 0.08
CA VAL A 302 -16.88 -5.83 0.71
C VAL A 302 -16.95 -7.22 0.09
N ASP A 303 -16.94 -7.32 -1.25
CA ASP A 303 -16.95 -8.60 -1.98
C ASP A 303 -15.73 -9.47 -1.63
N ALA A 304 -14.55 -8.86 -1.45
CA ALA A 304 -13.35 -9.60 -1.05
C ALA A 304 -13.47 -10.16 0.38
N LEU A 305 -13.99 -9.36 1.31
CA LEU A 305 -14.22 -9.80 2.70
C LEU A 305 -15.27 -10.90 2.79
N GLU A 306 -16.34 -10.84 2.00
CA GLU A 306 -17.36 -11.87 1.92
C GLU A 306 -16.75 -13.20 1.44
N ARG A 307 -15.97 -13.17 0.35
CA ARG A 307 -15.31 -14.37 -0.20
C ARG A 307 -14.34 -15.04 0.76
N ILE A 308 -13.55 -14.26 1.51
CA ILE A 308 -12.66 -14.82 2.52
C ILE A 308 -13.48 -15.53 3.60
N GLY A 309 -14.60 -14.95 4.02
CA GLY A 309 -15.47 -15.51 5.04
C GLY A 309 -16.23 -16.79 4.61
N GLU A 310 -16.43 -17.01 3.31
CA GLU A 310 -17.04 -18.23 2.78
C GLU A 310 -16.12 -19.46 2.84
N VAL A 311 -14.82 -19.25 3.02
CA VAL A 311 -13.80 -20.32 3.02
C VAL A 311 -13.46 -20.76 4.46
N GLU A 312 -14.00 -20.11 5.47
CA GLU A 312 -13.89 -20.51 6.89
C GLU A 312 -14.82 -21.70 7.21
#